data_63c4b951955a45b3168438231e530531
#
_entry.id   63c4b951955a45b3168438231e530531
#
_cell.length_a   1.000
_cell.length_b   1.000
_cell.length_c   1.000
_cell.angle_alpha   90.00
_cell.angle_beta   90.00
_cell.angle_gamma   90.00
#
_symmetry.space_group_name_H-M   'P 1'
#
loop_
_entity.id
_entity.type
_entity.pdbx_description
1 polymer ?
#
loop_
_entity_poly.entity_id
_entity_poly.type
_entity_poly.pdbx_seq_one_letter_code
_entity_poly.pdbx_strand_id
1 'polypeptide(L)'
;MMAKQVPSVSVSYARNGNSTTSNELGMRAMQERAYEKRGEQYLLIKSPPASGKSRALMFIALDKLHNQGLRQAIVVVPEKSIGASFNDEPLSDFGFWADWSVLPKWNLCNSPGTDGGKVKSVTAFLESGDRVLVCTH
;
A
#
# COMPACT_ATOMS: atom_id res chain seq x y z
N MET A 1 -29.94 10.53 -9.84
CA MET A 1 -28.93 9.55 -9.43
C MET A 1 -27.85 10.23 -8.59
N MET A 2 -27.68 9.77 -7.37
CA MET A 2 -26.66 10.36 -6.50
C MET A 2 -25.31 9.73 -6.80
N ALA A 3 -24.28 10.55 -7.02
CA ALA A 3 -22.93 10.07 -7.14
C ALA A 3 -22.47 9.42 -5.84
N LYS A 4 -21.86 8.26 -5.91
CA LYS A 4 -21.31 7.58 -4.74
C LYS A 4 -20.15 8.41 -4.20
N GLN A 5 -20.26 8.83 -2.96
CA GLN A 5 -19.18 9.58 -2.31
C GLN A 5 -18.02 8.64 -1.97
N VAL A 6 -16.81 9.05 -2.32
CA VAL A 6 -15.60 8.31 -1.97
C VAL A 6 -15.22 8.66 -0.52
N PRO A 7 -15.15 7.67 0.38
CA PRO A 7 -14.68 7.93 1.73
C PRO A 7 -13.26 8.50 1.74
N SER A 8 -12.98 9.41 2.65
CA SER A 8 -11.66 9.99 2.78
C SER A 8 -11.21 10.03 4.24
N VAL A 9 -9.92 9.88 4.44
CA VAL A 9 -9.27 10.01 5.73
C VAL A 9 -8.28 11.16 5.64
N SER A 10 -8.44 12.14 6.52
CA SER A 10 -7.58 13.31 6.55
C SER A 10 -7.06 13.49 7.96
N VAL A 11 -5.77 13.78 8.10
CA VAL A 11 -5.12 13.92 9.39
C VAL A 11 -4.10 15.04 9.36
N SER A 12 -3.98 15.76 10.49
CA SER A 12 -2.90 16.71 10.72
C SER A 12 -2.20 16.35 12.03
N TYR A 13 -0.89 16.56 12.08
CA TYR A 13 -0.09 16.21 13.26
C TYR A 13 0.26 17.44 14.07
N ALA A 14 0.18 17.30 15.39
CA ALA A 14 0.81 18.25 16.29
C ALA A 14 2.35 18.14 16.14
N ARG A 15 3.04 19.26 16.24
CA ARG A 15 4.50 19.31 16.06
C ARG A 15 5.23 18.92 17.35
N ASN A 16 4.95 17.74 17.87
CA ASN A 16 5.62 17.25 19.08
C ASN A 16 6.80 16.33 18.78
N GLY A 17 7.04 15.97 17.51
CA GLY A 17 8.19 15.19 17.10
C GLY A 17 8.13 13.70 17.39
N ASN A 18 7.11 13.21 18.08
CA ASN A 18 7.03 11.80 18.48
C ASN A 18 6.00 11.05 17.64
N SER A 19 6.44 9.92 17.07
CA SER A 19 5.57 8.94 16.45
C SER A 19 5.17 7.91 17.46
N THR A 20 3.87 7.76 17.74
CA THR A 20 3.37 6.73 18.63
C THR A 20 2.40 5.84 17.89
N THR A 21 2.41 4.54 18.22
CA THR A 21 1.40 3.62 17.72
C THR A 21 0.12 3.76 18.52
N SER A 22 -1.02 3.66 17.85
CA SER A 22 -2.34 3.82 18.47
C SER A 22 -3.00 2.50 18.80
N ASN A 23 -2.52 1.37 18.23
CA ASN A 23 -3.13 0.07 18.46
C ASN A 23 -2.08 -1.05 18.49
N GLU A 24 -2.54 -2.26 18.80
CA GLU A 24 -1.70 -3.47 18.92
C GLU A 24 -1.12 -3.92 17.57
N LEU A 25 -1.68 -3.46 16.46
CA LEU A 25 -1.20 -3.81 15.12
C LEU A 25 -0.01 -2.97 14.68
N GLY A 26 0.50 -2.10 15.54
CA GLY A 26 1.65 -1.25 15.22
C GLY A 26 1.31 -0.08 14.34
N MET A 27 0.06 0.37 14.34
CA MET A 27 -0.41 1.46 13.50
C MET A 27 -0.36 2.80 14.22
N ARG A 28 -0.01 3.85 13.48
CA ARG A 28 -0.23 5.22 13.93
C ARG A 28 -1.73 5.55 13.80
N ALA A 29 -2.18 6.62 14.45
CA ALA A 29 -3.61 6.98 14.44
C ALA A 29 -4.20 7.12 13.05
N MET A 30 -3.48 7.76 12.12
CA MET A 30 -3.92 7.88 10.72
C MET A 30 -4.05 6.52 10.06
N GLN A 31 -3.06 5.66 10.26
CA GLN A 31 -3.07 4.32 9.66
C GLN A 31 -4.23 3.48 10.20
N GLU A 32 -4.50 3.54 11.49
CA GLU A 32 -5.65 2.86 12.10
C GLU A 32 -6.97 3.35 11.50
N ARG A 33 -7.15 4.66 11.38
CA ARG A 33 -8.35 5.24 10.79
C ARG A 33 -8.53 4.81 9.33
N ALA A 34 -7.44 4.80 8.56
CA ALA A 34 -7.49 4.33 7.18
C ALA A 34 -7.82 2.84 7.12
N TYR A 35 -7.22 2.04 7.99
CA TYR A 35 -7.44 0.60 8.04
C TYR A 35 -8.88 0.25 8.41
N GLU A 36 -9.53 1.04 9.25
CA GLU A 36 -10.95 0.87 9.57
C GLU A 36 -11.84 0.95 8.31
N LYS A 37 -11.38 1.62 7.26
CA LYS A 37 -12.09 1.76 5.99
C LYS A 37 -11.65 0.74 4.93
N ARG A 38 -10.91 -0.28 5.31
CA ARG A 38 -10.32 -1.26 4.37
C ARG A 38 -11.31 -2.01 3.51
N GLY A 39 -12.56 -2.10 3.92
CA GLY A 39 -13.61 -2.76 3.15
C GLY A 39 -14.22 -1.89 2.06
N GLU A 40 -13.90 -0.62 2.01
CA GLU A 40 -14.45 0.29 1.01
C GLU A 40 -13.85 0.01 -0.37
N GLN A 41 -14.69 0.11 -1.40
CA GLN A 41 -14.23 -0.06 -2.78
C GLN A 41 -13.29 1.07 -3.20
N TYR A 42 -13.61 2.30 -2.81
CA TYR A 42 -12.80 3.48 -3.08
C TYR A 42 -12.49 4.18 -1.77
N LEU A 43 -11.23 4.56 -1.58
CA LEU A 43 -10.80 5.25 -0.38
C LEU A 43 -9.73 6.28 -0.75
N LEU A 44 -9.91 7.51 -0.30
CA LEU A 44 -8.93 8.58 -0.44
C LEU A 44 -8.30 8.87 0.92
N ILE A 45 -6.97 8.82 0.99
CA ILE A 45 -6.22 9.12 2.21
C ILE A 45 -5.42 10.41 1.98
N LYS A 46 -5.71 11.43 2.78
CA LYS A 46 -4.99 12.70 2.76
C LYS A 46 -4.22 12.84 4.06
N SER A 47 -2.92 12.94 3.96
CA SER A 47 -2.06 13.12 5.14
C SER A 47 -0.76 13.79 4.75
N PRO A 48 -0.07 14.44 5.71
CA PRO A 48 1.19 15.11 5.43
C PRO A 48 2.27 14.14 4.92
N PRO A 49 3.33 14.66 4.26
CA PRO A 49 4.50 13.84 3.94
C PRO A 49 5.07 13.17 5.19
N ALA A 50 5.67 12.00 5.02
CA ALA A 50 6.28 11.21 6.09
C ALA A 50 5.31 10.79 7.20
N SER A 51 4.01 10.76 6.93
CA SER A 51 2.99 10.38 7.91
C SER A 51 2.74 8.88 7.99
N GLY A 52 3.38 8.09 7.13
CA GLY A 52 3.19 6.63 7.10
C GLY A 52 2.12 6.17 6.11
N LYS A 53 1.86 6.94 5.06
CA LYS A 53 0.86 6.57 4.02
C LYS A 53 1.19 5.24 3.35
N SER A 54 2.45 4.99 3.04
CA SER A 54 2.85 3.74 2.38
C SER A 54 2.48 2.53 3.23
N ARG A 55 2.76 2.58 4.53
CA ARG A 55 2.36 1.50 5.45
C ARG A 55 0.85 1.37 5.57
N ALA A 56 0.12 2.49 5.56
CA ALA A 56 -1.34 2.44 5.57
C ALA A 56 -1.88 1.66 4.36
N LEU A 57 -1.30 1.91 3.17
CA LEU A 57 -1.67 1.17 1.97
C LEU A 57 -1.29 -0.31 2.06
N MET A 58 -0.14 -0.63 2.64
CA MET A 58 0.27 -2.02 2.86
C MET A 58 -0.71 -2.78 3.76
N PHE A 59 -1.11 -2.18 4.88
CA PHE A 59 -2.08 -2.78 5.80
C PHE A 59 -3.39 -3.09 5.09
N ILE A 60 -3.90 -2.13 4.31
CA ILE A 60 -5.15 -2.28 3.58
C ILE A 60 -5.03 -3.33 2.48
N ALA A 61 -3.94 -3.30 1.71
CA ALA A 61 -3.73 -4.26 0.63
C ALA A 61 -3.61 -5.70 1.17
N LEU A 62 -2.88 -5.89 2.27
CA LEU A 62 -2.75 -7.19 2.90
C LEU A 62 -4.09 -7.73 3.37
N ASP A 63 -4.93 -6.89 3.97
CA ASP A 63 -6.26 -7.31 4.38
C ASP A 63 -7.11 -7.72 3.17
N LYS A 64 -7.07 -6.94 2.10
CA LYS A 64 -7.79 -7.27 0.88
C LYS A 64 -7.34 -8.60 0.28
N LEU A 65 -6.03 -8.85 0.28
CA LEU A 65 -5.48 -10.10 -0.27
C LEU A 65 -5.78 -11.32 0.59
N HIS A 66 -5.73 -11.17 1.91
CA HIS A 66 -5.86 -12.30 2.83
C HIS A 66 -7.28 -12.52 3.35
N ASN A 67 -8.06 -11.47 3.51
CA ASN A 67 -9.36 -11.53 4.18
C ASN A 67 -10.55 -11.17 3.30
N GLN A 68 -10.32 -10.52 2.16
CA GLN A 68 -11.41 -10.07 1.28
C GLN A 68 -11.45 -10.81 -0.05
N GLY A 69 -10.66 -11.87 -0.21
CA GLY A 69 -10.70 -12.73 -1.38
C GLY A 69 -10.08 -12.16 -2.64
N LEU A 70 -9.36 -11.05 -2.57
CA LEU A 70 -8.67 -10.50 -3.72
C LEU A 70 -7.39 -11.28 -3.99
N ARG A 71 -7.07 -11.48 -5.26
CA ARG A 71 -5.95 -12.32 -5.66
C ARG A 71 -4.65 -11.54 -5.79
N GLN A 72 -4.73 -10.31 -6.26
CA GLN A 72 -3.55 -9.51 -6.60
C GLN A 72 -3.79 -8.04 -6.25
N ALA A 73 -2.71 -7.34 -5.93
CA ALA A 73 -2.71 -5.90 -5.68
C ALA A 73 -1.66 -5.24 -6.55
N ILE A 74 -1.99 -4.09 -7.12
CA ILE A 74 -1.05 -3.28 -7.89
C ILE A 74 -0.90 -1.94 -7.20
N VAL A 75 0.34 -1.58 -6.86
CA VAL A 75 0.67 -0.27 -6.31
C VAL A 75 1.23 0.59 -7.44
N VAL A 76 0.57 1.70 -7.73
CA VAL A 76 1.00 2.62 -8.77
C VAL A 76 1.53 3.89 -8.11
N VAL A 77 2.77 4.24 -8.40
CA VAL A 77 3.42 5.43 -7.84
C VAL A 77 3.76 6.42 -8.96
N PRO A 78 3.79 7.74 -8.65
CA PRO A 78 4.06 8.74 -9.69
C PRO A 78 5.52 8.74 -10.17
N GLU A 79 6.45 8.34 -9.32
CA GLU A 79 7.88 8.34 -9.63
C GLU A 79 8.56 7.08 -9.14
N LYS A 80 9.62 6.66 -9.84
CA LYS A 80 10.39 5.45 -9.47
C LYS A 80 10.97 5.54 -8.06
N SER A 81 11.40 6.73 -7.63
CA SER A 81 11.98 6.92 -6.29
C SER A 81 10.98 6.57 -5.18
N ILE A 82 9.70 6.78 -5.41
CA ILE A 82 8.65 6.46 -4.42
C ILE A 82 8.43 4.95 -4.33
N GLY A 83 8.73 4.23 -5.39
CA GLY A 83 8.63 2.76 -5.39
C GLY A 83 9.46 2.10 -4.30
N ALA A 84 10.57 2.72 -3.89
CA ALA A 84 11.39 2.22 -2.80
C ALA A 84 10.64 2.17 -1.46
N SER A 85 9.62 3.00 -1.28
CA SER A 85 8.77 2.97 -0.07
C SER A 85 7.93 1.71 0.02
N PHE A 86 7.82 0.94 -1.06
CA PHE A 86 7.04 -0.28 -1.13
C PHE A 86 7.92 -1.53 -1.23
N ASN A 87 9.18 -1.43 -0.82
CA ASN A 87 10.03 -2.61 -0.63
C ASN A 87 9.56 -3.39 0.59
N ASP A 88 10.10 -4.58 0.77
CA ASP A 88 9.72 -5.47 1.87
C ASP A 88 9.74 -4.74 3.21
N GLU A 89 8.69 -4.94 4.00
CA GLU A 89 8.55 -4.36 5.33
C GLU A 89 8.12 -5.41 6.34
N PRO A 90 8.87 -5.57 7.45
CA PRO A 90 8.56 -6.56 8.47
C PRO A 90 7.47 -6.03 9.42
N LEU A 91 6.26 -5.89 8.93
CA LEU A 91 5.14 -5.32 9.69
C LEU A 91 4.81 -6.15 10.93
N SER A 92 5.06 -7.46 10.88
CA SER A 92 4.81 -8.35 12.01
C SER A 92 5.72 -8.06 13.19
N ASP A 93 6.90 -7.48 12.97
CA ASP A 93 7.79 -7.07 14.06
C ASP A 93 7.17 -5.97 14.93
N PHE A 94 6.17 -5.29 14.45
CA PHE A 94 5.47 -4.20 15.12
C PHE A 94 4.06 -4.55 15.57
N GLY A 95 3.63 -5.79 15.33
CA GLY A 95 2.33 -6.27 15.80
C GLY A 95 1.30 -6.61 14.73
N PHE A 96 1.60 -6.35 13.45
CA PHE A 96 0.66 -6.73 12.40
C PHE A 96 0.70 -8.24 12.16
N TRP A 97 -0.36 -8.80 11.59
CA TRP A 97 -0.51 -10.24 11.39
C TRP A 97 0.13 -10.78 10.12
N ALA A 98 0.75 -9.92 9.30
CA ALA A 98 1.45 -10.32 8.07
C ALA A 98 2.55 -9.33 7.74
N ASP A 99 3.50 -9.75 6.92
CA ASP A 99 4.55 -8.88 6.39
C ASP A 99 4.22 -8.44 4.98
N TRP A 100 4.72 -7.26 4.60
CA TRP A 100 4.66 -6.78 3.23
C TRP A 100 5.88 -7.29 2.46
N SER A 101 5.65 -7.98 1.36
CA SER A 101 6.72 -8.51 0.54
C SER A 101 6.41 -8.37 -0.94
N VAL A 102 7.38 -7.87 -1.69
CA VAL A 102 7.30 -7.71 -3.14
C VAL A 102 8.51 -8.42 -3.75
N LEU A 103 8.28 -9.37 -4.63
CA LEU A 103 9.38 -10.01 -5.34
C LEU A 103 10.14 -8.95 -6.16
N PRO A 104 11.48 -9.00 -6.19
CA PRO A 104 12.26 -7.98 -6.92
C PRO A 104 11.84 -7.81 -8.38
N LYS A 105 11.48 -8.89 -9.06
CA LYS A 105 11.02 -8.82 -10.45
C LYS A 105 9.70 -8.07 -10.63
N TRP A 106 8.91 -7.93 -9.57
CA TRP A 106 7.62 -7.24 -9.60
C TRP A 106 7.66 -5.82 -9.02
N ASN A 107 8.81 -5.37 -8.53
CA ASN A 107 8.99 -3.94 -8.26
C ASN A 107 9.64 -3.29 -9.50
N LEU A 108 8.79 -2.84 -10.42
CA LEU A 108 9.24 -2.29 -11.71
C LEU A 108 9.94 -0.93 -11.55
N CYS A 109 9.88 -0.34 -10.38
CA CYS A 109 10.62 0.89 -10.07
C CYS A 109 12.10 0.64 -9.85
N ASN A 110 12.46 -0.55 -9.36
CA ASN A 110 13.84 -0.92 -9.06
C ASN A 110 14.47 -1.80 -10.12
N SER A 111 13.67 -2.47 -10.93
CA SER A 111 14.17 -3.37 -11.96
C SER A 111 14.44 -2.63 -13.26
N PRO A 112 15.57 -2.87 -13.95
CA PRO A 112 15.71 -2.42 -15.32
C PRO A 112 14.59 -3.01 -16.15
N GLY A 113 14.08 -2.25 -17.11
CA GLY A 113 12.98 -2.71 -17.95
C GLY A 113 13.29 -4.06 -18.61
N THR A 114 12.31 -4.95 -18.60
CA THR A 114 12.39 -6.19 -19.37
C THR A 114 12.16 -5.91 -20.85
N ASP A 115 12.60 -6.82 -21.69
CA ASP A 115 12.32 -6.73 -23.12
C ASP A 115 10.82 -6.66 -23.36
N GLY A 116 10.32 -5.54 -23.89
CA GLY A 116 8.90 -5.33 -24.15
C GLY A 116 8.19 -4.36 -23.19
N GLY A 117 8.90 -3.84 -22.18
CA GLY A 117 8.43 -2.73 -21.37
C GLY A 117 7.38 -3.06 -20.29
N LYS A 118 6.81 -2.01 -19.72
CA LYS A 118 5.92 -2.08 -18.58
C LYS A 118 4.65 -2.91 -18.86
N VAL A 119 4.03 -2.70 -20.01
CA VAL A 119 2.77 -3.38 -20.35
C VAL A 119 2.96 -4.90 -20.34
N LYS A 120 4.08 -5.37 -20.91
CA LYS A 120 4.39 -6.80 -20.94
C LYS A 120 4.63 -7.34 -19.53
N SER A 121 5.31 -6.57 -18.69
CA SER A 121 5.57 -6.95 -17.30
C SER A 121 4.27 -7.02 -16.48
N VAL A 122 3.37 -6.07 -16.65
CA VAL A 122 2.07 -6.09 -15.98
C VAL A 122 1.24 -7.29 -16.43
N THR A 123 1.21 -7.57 -17.74
CA THR A 123 0.52 -8.74 -18.28
C THR A 123 1.07 -10.03 -17.67
N ALA A 124 2.40 -10.16 -17.62
CA ALA A 124 3.05 -11.33 -17.02
C ALA A 124 2.68 -11.46 -15.53
N PHE A 125 2.63 -10.35 -14.80
CA PHE A 125 2.21 -10.37 -13.41
C PHE A 125 0.78 -10.87 -13.25
N LEU A 126 -0.14 -10.37 -14.06
CA LEU A 126 -1.56 -10.75 -13.99
C LEU A 126 -1.75 -12.25 -14.28
N GLU A 127 -0.91 -12.83 -15.12
CA GLU A 127 -0.94 -14.25 -15.44
C GLU A 127 -0.20 -15.10 -14.40
N SER A 128 0.61 -14.48 -13.55
CA SER A 128 1.36 -15.18 -12.51
C SER A 128 0.49 -15.48 -11.29
N GLY A 129 0.97 -16.31 -10.40
CA GLY A 129 0.32 -16.53 -9.10
C GLY A 129 0.81 -15.55 -8.02
N ASP A 130 1.65 -14.59 -8.37
CA ASP A 130 2.23 -13.65 -7.42
C ASP A 130 1.22 -12.56 -7.06
N ARG A 131 1.38 -11.95 -5.90
CA ARG A 131 0.30 -11.18 -5.28
C ARG A 131 0.45 -9.68 -5.38
N VAL A 132 1.67 -9.15 -5.47
CA VAL A 132 1.91 -7.70 -5.42
C VAL A 132 2.83 -7.25 -6.55
N LEU A 133 2.42 -6.20 -7.24
CA LEU A 133 3.20 -5.50 -8.25
C LEU A 133 3.33 -4.04 -7.84
N VAL A 134 4.52 -3.46 -7.98
CA VAL A 134 4.76 -2.03 -7.81
C VAL A 134 5.26 -1.45 -9.13
N CYS A 135 4.65 -0.39 -9.61
CA CYS A 135 5.04 0.24 -10.87
C CYS A 135 4.76 1.74 -10.87
N THR A 136 5.29 2.43 -11.89
CA THR A 136 4.87 3.82 -12.17
C THR A 136 3.64 3.81 -13.09
N HIS A 137 2.92 4.93 -13.08
CA HIS A 137 1.78 5.09 -13.97
C HIS A 137 2.19 5.34 -15.43
#